data_62dc8f24f51c5ca8d4e5e2cbd20a8a79
#
_entry.id   62dc8f24f51c5ca8d4e5e2cbd20a8a79
#
_cell.length_a   1.000
_cell.length_b   1.000
_cell.length_c   1.000
_cell.angle_alpha   90.00
_cell.angle_beta   90.00
_cell.angle_gamma   90.00
#
_symmetry.space_group_name_H-M   'P 1'
#
loop_
_entity.id
_entity.type
_entity.pdbx_description
1 polymer ?
#
loop_
_entity_poly.entity_id
_entity_poly.type
_entity_poly.pdbx_seq_one_letter_code
_entity_poly.pdbx_strand_id
1 'polypeptide(L)'
;MKYDIIIIGGGISGLYAAYNLYKNKKVLLIERSSELGGRIKTDTIDGSPIELGAARFSSQHKLFISLLKKFKLHDKFIKLPKKIDHYYLNKKINYNTSKYLNKLNSSKKKYSKEYLQKITLLQYAKVILGDQNADKLRLMFGYDAEFFKLNSYSALKMFDEDLLKDVSYYILQGGFTQLINKLEEF
;
A
#
# COMPACT_ATOMS: atom_id res chain seq x y z
N MET A 1 12.23 16.84 -33.03
CA MET A 1 13.12 15.93 -32.28
C MET A 1 12.60 14.52 -32.39
N LYS A 2 13.46 13.51 -32.51
CA LYS A 2 13.07 12.09 -32.56
C LYS A 2 13.47 11.42 -31.24
N TYR A 3 12.56 10.68 -30.63
CA TYR A 3 12.79 9.93 -29.39
C TYR A 3 12.77 8.44 -29.69
N ASP A 4 13.55 7.66 -28.93
CA ASP A 4 13.56 6.21 -29.04
C ASP A 4 12.39 5.60 -28.24
N ILE A 5 12.00 6.24 -27.13
CA ILE A 5 10.98 5.77 -26.20
C ILE A 5 10.16 6.96 -25.72
N ILE A 6 8.84 6.76 -25.67
CA ILE A 6 7.90 7.69 -25.04
C ILE A 6 7.25 6.96 -23.85
N ILE A 7 7.33 7.56 -22.66
CA ILE A 7 6.73 7.06 -21.44
C ILE A 7 5.55 7.97 -21.07
N ILE A 8 4.37 7.42 -20.93
CA ILE A 8 3.16 8.15 -20.53
C ILE A 8 2.88 7.91 -19.06
N GLY A 9 2.94 8.96 -18.27
CA GLY A 9 2.73 8.99 -16.84
C GLY A 9 4.03 9.12 -16.03
N GLY A 10 4.10 10.19 -15.23
CA GLY A 10 5.22 10.53 -14.35
C GLY A 10 5.09 9.96 -12.93
N GLY A 11 4.32 8.89 -12.73
CA GLY A 11 4.33 8.14 -11.48
C GLY A 11 5.62 7.34 -11.29
N ILE A 12 5.79 6.71 -10.11
CA ILE A 12 7.01 5.96 -9.76
C ILE A 12 7.41 4.92 -10.83
N SER A 13 6.46 4.27 -11.49
CA SER A 13 6.75 3.27 -12.52
C SER A 13 7.33 3.90 -13.78
N GLY A 14 6.76 5.01 -14.25
CA GLY A 14 7.27 5.74 -15.40
C GLY A 14 8.63 6.39 -15.14
N LEU A 15 8.78 7.00 -13.97
CA LEU A 15 10.06 7.57 -13.52
C LEU A 15 11.15 6.50 -13.41
N TYR A 16 10.83 5.35 -12.83
CA TYR A 16 11.78 4.25 -12.72
C TYR A 16 12.17 3.68 -14.09
N ALA A 17 11.21 3.56 -15.02
CA ALA A 17 11.49 3.16 -16.39
C ALA A 17 12.41 4.17 -17.10
N ALA A 18 12.08 5.46 -17.01
CA ALA A 18 12.91 6.54 -17.56
C ALA A 18 14.33 6.49 -17.00
N TYR A 19 14.46 6.38 -15.67
CA TYR A 19 15.74 6.29 -14.97
C TYR A 19 16.62 5.10 -15.43
N ASN A 20 16.03 3.98 -15.80
CA ASN A 20 16.81 2.83 -16.27
C ASN A 20 17.19 2.94 -17.76
N LEU A 21 16.49 3.76 -18.53
CA LEU A 21 16.63 3.82 -19.98
C LEU A 21 17.43 5.04 -20.47
N TYR A 22 17.43 6.16 -19.72
CA TYR A 22 17.94 7.45 -20.19
C TYR A 22 19.42 7.45 -20.61
N LYS A 23 20.22 6.55 -20.05
CA LYS A 23 21.67 6.46 -20.39
C LYS A 23 21.92 5.95 -21.80
N ASN A 24 21.03 5.10 -22.31
CA ASN A 24 21.23 4.39 -23.57
C ASN A 24 20.15 4.71 -24.62
N LYS A 25 19.13 5.47 -24.24
CA LYS A 25 17.97 5.80 -25.08
C LYS A 25 17.58 7.25 -24.91
N LYS A 26 17.12 7.86 -25.99
CA LYS A 26 16.51 9.18 -25.94
C LYS A 26 15.05 9.02 -25.49
N VAL A 27 14.79 9.29 -24.22
CA VAL A 27 13.50 9.08 -23.58
C VAL A 27 12.74 10.38 -23.50
N LEU A 28 11.43 10.36 -23.82
CA LEU A 28 10.46 11.40 -23.52
C LEU A 28 9.48 10.88 -22.49
N LEU A 29 9.38 11.52 -21.34
CA LEU A 29 8.33 11.25 -20.35
C LEU A 29 7.29 12.35 -20.43
N ILE A 30 6.02 11.96 -20.52
CA ILE A 30 4.86 12.85 -20.60
C ILE A 30 3.99 12.62 -19.36
N GLU A 31 3.77 13.67 -18.59
CA GLU A 31 2.85 13.70 -17.45
C GLU A 31 1.79 14.76 -17.69
N ARG A 32 0.53 14.45 -17.35
CA ARG A 32 -0.59 15.38 -17.54
C ARG A 32 -0.70 16.42 -16.41
N SER A 33 -0.19 16.07 -15.23
CA SER A 33 -0.21 16.93 -14.05
C SER A 33 1.00 17.87 -14.07
N SER A 34 0.92 18.95 -13.31
CA SER A 34 2.08 19.84 -13.07
C SER A 34 3.13 19.22 -12.15
N GLU A 35 2.81 18.11 -11.47
CA GLU A 35 3.67 17.43 -10.51
C GLU A 35 3.87 15.98 -10.90
N LEU A 36 5.10 15.48 -10.71
CA LEU A 36 5.44 14.07 -10.83
C LEU A 36 5.08 13.29 -9.55
N GLY A 37 5.12 11.96 -9.61
CA GLY A 37 4.93 11.07 -8.47
C GLY A 37 3.64 10.27 -8.50
N GLY A 38 2.58 10.78 -9.11
CA GLY A 38 1.29 10.10 -9.22
C GLY A 38 0.69 9.79 -7.84
N ARG A 39 0.65 8.50 -7.44
CA ARG A 39 0.16 8.06 -6.12
C ARG A 39 1.20 8.15 -5.00
N ILE A 40 2.36 8.72 -5.24
CA ILE A 40 3.33 9.11 -4.22
C ILE A 40 3.29 10.63 -4.14
N LYS A 41 2.75 11.13 -3.06
CA LYS A 41 2.69 12.56 -2.77
C LYS A 41 2.75 12.78 -1.27
N THR A 42 3.77 13.49 -0.83
CA THR A 42 3.93 13.95 0.55
C THR A 42 3.58 15.43 0.58
N ASP A 43 2.72 15.81 1.49
CA ASP A 43 2.41 17.20 1.83
C ASP A 43 2.97 17.55 3.21
N THR A 44 2.90 18.80 3.61
CA THR A 44 3.38 19.27 4.92
C THR A 44 2.26 20.04 5.61
N ILE A 45 1.88 19.60 6.81
CA ILE A 45 0.93 20.30 7.67
C ILE A 45 1.65 20.59 9.00
N ASP A 46 1.69 21.86 9.38
CA ASP A 46 2.37 22.32 10.61
C ASP A 46 3.80 21.79 10.73
N GLY A 47 4.55 21.79 9.63
CA GLY A 47 5.95 21.32 9.59
C GLY A 47 6.11 19.79 9.60
N SER A 48 5.01 19.03 9.67
CA SER A 48 5.02 17.57 9.68
C SER A 48 4.70 17.01 8.29
N PRO A 49 5.49 16.05 7.78
CA PRO A 49 5.20 15.40 6.50
C PRO A 49 3.98 14.49 6.62
N ILE A 50 3.07 14.59 5.68
CA ILE A 50 1.85 13.78 5.58
C ILE A 50 1.79 13.14 4.20
N GLU A 51 1.67 11.82 4.16
CA GLU A 51 1.51 11.08 2.92
C GLU A 51 0.05 11.11 2.45
N LEU A 52 -0.18 11.68 1.26
CA LEU A 52 -1.49 11.70 0.63
C LEU A 52 -1.76 10.45 -0.24
N GLY A 53 -0.80 9.55 -0.34
CA GLY A 53 -0.89 8.33 -1.12
C GLY A 53 -0.18 7.15 -0.45
N ALA A 54 0.87 6.62 -1.11
CA ALA A 54 1.67 5.55 -0.54
C ALA A 54 2.40 6.03 0.72
N ALA A 55 2.08 5.42 1.87
CA ALA A 55 2.56 5.89 3.17
C ALA A 55 3.58 4.96 3.84
N ARG A 56 3.74 3.73 3.36
CA ARG A 56 4.62 2.73 3.99
C ARG A 56 5.11 1.70 2.98
N PHE A 57 6.21 1.03 3.33
CA PHE A 57 6.72 -0.13 2.59
C PHE A 57 7.08 -1.27 3.54
N SER A 58 7.05 -2.50 3.04
CA SER A 58 7.42 -3.68 3.82
C SER A 58 8.87 -4.08 3.56
N SER A 59 9.45 -4.83 4.50
CA SER A 59 10.78 -5.45 4.34
C SER A 59 10.89 -6.39 3.13
N GLN A 60 9.77 -6.78 2.55
CA GLN A 60 9.72 -7.65 1.36
C GLN A 60 9.74 -6.87 0.04
N HIS A 61 9.55 -5.56 0.04
CA HIS A 61 9.60 -4.71 -1.17
C HIS A 61 11.05 -4.48 -1.62
N LYS A 62 11.76 -5.56 -1.96
CA LYS A 62 13.21 -5.56 -2.21
C LYS A 62 13.64 -4.58 -3.30
N LEU A 63 12.89 -4.50 -4.41
CA LEU A 63 13.18 -3.56 -5.50
C LEU A 63 13.08 -2.11 -5.03
N PHE A 64 12.02 -1.77 -4.30
CA PHE A 64 11.80 -0.44 -3.76
C PHE A 64 12.88 -0.06 -2.74
N ILE A 65 13.23 -0.98 -1.83
CA ILE A 65 14.31 -0.78 -0.86
C ILE A 65 15.66 -0.58 -1.57
N SER A 66 15.94 -1.36 -2.61
CA SER A 66 17.14 -1.20 -3.41
C SER A 66 17.23 0.18 -4.06
N LEU A 67 16.09 0.67 -4.57
CA LEU A 67 15.99 2.00 -5.16
C LEU A 67 16.24 3.11 -4.11
N LEU A 68 15.61 3.01 -2.95
CA LEU A 68 15.84 3.96 -1.84
C LEU A 68 17.30 3.97 -1.39
N LYS A 69 17.95 2.81 -1.30
CA LYS A 69 19.39 2.70 -0.98
C LYS A 69 20.26 3.36 -2.04
N LYS A 70 19.95 3.15 -3.32
CA LYS A 70 20.67 3.75 -4.45
C LYS A 70 20.65 5.28 -4.39
N PHE A 71 19.55 5.86 -3.93
CA PHE A 71 19.41 7.31 -3.73
C PHE A 71 19.81 7.79 -2.33
N LYS A 72 20.49 6.95 -1.53
CA LYS A 72 20.99 7.27 -0.18
C LYS A 72 19.89 7.74 0.78
N LEU A 73 18.70 7.13 0.67
CA LEU A 73 17.55 7.41 1.53
C LEU A 73 17.36 6.35 2.63
N HIS A 74 18.25 5.37 2.74
CA HIS A 74 18.10 4.25 3.68
C HIS A 74 18.29 4.66 5.15
N ASP A 75 19.06 5.71 5.44
CA ASP A 75 19.22 6.25 6.81
C ASP A 75 17.95 6.90 7.34
N LYS A 76 16.98 7.17 6.47
CA LYS A 76 15.70 7.78 6.79
C LYS A 76 14.58 6.74 7.05
N PHE A 77 14.90 5.46 7.11
CA PHE A 77 13.91 4.42 7.39
C PHE A 77 13.51 4.43 8.86
N ILE A 78 12.23 4.65 9.12
CA ILE A 78 11.64 4.55 10.46
C ILE A 78 10.78 3.29 10.49
N LYS A 79 11.16 2.34 11.33
CA LYS A 79 10.41 1.10 11.52
C LYS A 79 9.12 1.37 12.27
N LEU A 80 8.00 0.90 11.74
CA LEU A 80 6.71 0.99 12.40
C LEU A 80 6.58 -0.05 13.51
N PRO A 81 5.89 0.28 14.61
CA PRO A 81 5.60 -0.68 15.67
C PRO A 81 4.70 -1.81 15.14
N LYS A 82 4.93 -3.03 15.60
CA LYS A 82 4.07 -4.18 15.25
C LYS A 82 2.68 -4.07 15.87
N LYS A 83 2.59 -3.45 17.05
CA LYS A 83 1.33 -3.29 17.76
C LYS A 83 0.63 -2.02 17.28
N ILE A 84 -0.60 -2.18 16.81
CA ILE A 84 -1.49 -1.08 16.44
C ILE A 84 -2.48 -0.88 17.57
N ASP A 85 -2.59 0.36 18.04
CA ASP A 85 -3.62 0.74 19.00
C ASP A 85 -4.90 1.12 18.25
N HIS A 86 -6.02 0.57 18.69
CA HIS A 86 -7.32 0.89 18.14
C HIS A 86 -8.07 1.87 19.05
N TYR A 87 -8.70 2.86 18.44
CA TYR A 87 -9.52 3.84 19.12
C TYR A 87 -10.94 3.83 18.56
N TYR A 88 -11.92 3.90 19.43
CA TYR A 88 -13.32 4.06 19.08
C TYR A 88 -13.94 5.15 19.94
N LEU A 89 -14.54 6.18 19.33
CA LEU A 89 -15.08 7.36 20.02
C LEU A 89 -14.07 7.95 21.03
N ASN A 90 -12.85 8.17 20.58
CA ASN A 90 -11.71 8.71 21.36
C ASN A 90 -11.27 7.85 22.58
N LYS A 91 -11.80 6.63 22.71
CA LYS A 91 -11.38 5.67 23.74
C LYS A 91 -10.52 4.58 23.13
N LYS A 92 -9.37 4.31 23.74
CA LYS A 92 -8.54 3.17 23.39
C LYS A 92 -9.29 1.88 23.70
N ILE A 93 -9.39 0.99 22.71
CA ILE A 93 -10.05 -0.29 22.86
C ILE A 93 -9.07 -1.43 22.60
N ASN A 94 -9.28 -2.55 23.29
CA ASN A 94 -8.55 -3.78 23.01
C ASN A 94 -9.27 -4.56 21.89
N TYR A 95 -8.76 -4.43 20.66
CA TYR A 95 -9.31 -5.11 19.50
C TYR A 95 -8.22 -5.83 18.74
N ASN A 96 -8.42 -7.10 18.45
CA ASN A 96 -7.45 -7.94 17.74
C ASN A 96 -7.93 -8.24 16.32
N THR A 97 -7.60 -7.34 15.38
CA THR A 97 -7.92 -7.46 13.96
C THR A 97 -7.40 -8.77 13.38
N SER A 98 -6.16 -9.15 13.71
CA SER A 98 -5.53 -10.37 13.20
C SER A 98 -6.27 -11.64 13.59
N LYS A 99 -6.88 -11.70 14.79
CA LYS A 99 -7.72 -12.83 15.22
C LYS A 99 -8.88 -13.07 14.26
N TYR A 100 -9.56 -12.01 13.86
CA TYR A 100 -10.72 -12.10 12.96
C TYR A 100 -10.29 -12.39 11.52
N LEU A 101 -9.23 -11.77 11.03
CA LEU A 101 -8.69 -12.05 9.70
C LEU A 101 -8.19 -13.49 9.59
N ASN A 102 -7.50 -14.01 10.60
CA ASN A 102 -7.09 -15.41 10.66
C ASN A 102 -8.28 -16.36 10.64
N LYS A 103 -9.39 -16.02 11.34
CA LYS A 103 -10.62 -16.82 11.31
C LYS A 103 -11.25 -16.83 9.91
N LEU A 104 -11.31 -15.70 9.23
CA LEU A 104 -11.76 -15.61 7.84
C LEU A 104 -10.89 -16.48 6.92
N ASN A 105 -9.58 -16.32 7.03
CA ASN A 105 -8.63 -17.03 6.18
C ASN A 105 -8.65 -18.56 6.40
N SER A 106 -8.70 -19.01 7.64
CA SER A 106 -8.81 -20.45 7.97
C SER A 106 -10.13 -21.06 7.50
N SER A 107 -11.21 -20.27 7.52
CA SER A 107 -12.55 -20.74 7.09
C SER A 107 -12.70 -20.83 5.57
N LYS A 108 -11.82 -20.19 4.77
CA LYS A 108 -11.92 -20.20 3.29
C LYS A 108 -11.92 -21.60 2.69
N LYS A 109 -11.27 -22.57 3.35
CA LYS A 109 -11.18 -23.97 2.90
C LYS A 109 -12.55 -24.66 2.80
N LYS A 110 -13.59 -24.11 3.45
CA LYS A 110 -14.95 -24.66 3.46
C LYS A 110 -15.79 -24.21 2.24
N TYR A 111 -15.24 -23.32 1.42
CA TYR A 111 -15.96 -22.69 0.31
C TYR A 111 -15.18 -22.87 -0.99
N SER A 112 -15.92 -22.99 -2.10
CA SER A 112 -15.27 -23.05 -3.40
C SER A 112 -14.68 -21.69 -3.80
N LYS A 113 -13.68 -21.72 -4.67
CA LYS A 113 -13.07 -20.51 -5.20
C LYS A 113 -14.11 -19.66 -5.94
N GLU A 114 -14.97 -20.30 -6.71
CA GLU A 114 -16.04 -19.67 -7.50
C GLU A 114 -17.03 -18.93 -6.58
N TYR A 115 -17.40 -19.52 -5.46
CA TYR A 115 -18.24 -18.87 -4.45
C TYR A 115 -17.56 -17.62 -3.89
N LEU A 116 -16.31 -17.75 -3.45
CA LEU A 116 -15.55 -16.64 -2.86
C LEU A 116 -15.28 -15.50 -3.85
N GLN A 117 -15.23 -15.80 -5.14
CA GLN A 117 -15.08 -14.78 -6.20
C GLN A 117 -16.39 -14.03 -6.51
N LYS A 118 -17.55 -14.56 -6.13
CA LYS A 118 -18.85 -13.94 -6.37
C LYS A 118 -19.33 -13.02 -5.26
N ILE A 119 -18.78 -13.11 -4.08
CA ILE A 119 -19.18 -12.32 -2.92
C ILE A 119 -18.07 -11.39 -2.46
N THR A 120 -18.45 -10.24 -1.87
CA THR A 120 -17.50 -9.30 -1.29
C THR A 120 -16.91 -9.84 0.01
N LEU A 121 -15.76 -9.29 0.43
CA LEU A 121 -15.18 -9.66 1.72
C LEU A 121 -16.14 -9.40 2.87
N LEU A 122 -16.92 -8.31 2.83
CA LEU A 122 -17.90 -8.02 3.89
C LEU A 122 -18.99 -9.08 3.96
N GLN A 123 -19.54 -9.50 2.80
CA GLN A 123 -20.55 -10.56 2.75
C GLN A 123 -19.99 -11.87 3.32
N TYR A 124 -18.77 -12.24 2.93
CA TYR A 124 -18.11 -13.42 3.48
C TYR A 124 -17.87 -13.29 4.99
N ALA A 125 -17.39 -12.13 5.45
CA ALA A 125 -17.17 -11.86 6.87
C ALA A 125 -18.45 -11.99 7.69
N LYS A 126 -19.59 -11.53 7.17
CA LYS A 126 -20.91 -11.70 7.81
C LYS A 126 -21.29 -13.16 7.97
N VAL A 127 -21.04 -13.99 6.96
CA VAL A 127 -21.27 -15.44 7.03
C VAL A 127 -20.43 -16.10 8.13
N ILE A 128 -19.16 -15.71 8.29
CA ILE A 128 -18.23 -16.37 9.20
C ILE A 128 -18.26 -15.81 10.63
N LEU A 129 -18.47 -14.51 10.78
CA LEU A 129 -18.32 -13.78 12.05
C LEU A 129 -19.67 -13.31 12.63
N GLY A 130 -20.74 -13.31 11.84
CA GLY A 130 -21.98 -12.61 12.11
C GLY A 130 -21.89 -11.11 11.80
N ASP A 131 -23.05 -10.46 11.61
CA ASP A 131 -23.13 -9.07 11.16
C ASP A 131 -22.35 -8.10 12.04
N GLN A 132 -22.57 -8.14 13.35
CA GLN A 132 -21.94 -7.20 14.30
C GLN A 132 -20.42 -7.28 14.28
N ASN A 133 -19.84 -8.50 14.27
CA ASN A 133 -18.39 -8.66 14.26
C ASN A 133 -17.79 -8.31 12.89
N ALA A 134 -18.49 -8.58 11.80
CA ALA A 134 -18.06 -8.23 10.46
C ALA A 134 -18.00 -6.71 10.26
N ASP A 135 -19.05 -6.00 10.67
CA ASP A 135 -19.11 -4.54 10.61
C ASP A 135 -18.06 -3.90 11.54
N LYS A 136 -17.88 -4.44 12.74
CA LYS A 136 -16.84 -3.99 13.66
C LYS A 136 -15.43 -4.24 13.08
N LEU A 137 -15.19 -5.40 12.48
CA LEU A 137 -13.91 -5.69 11.82
C LEU A 137 -13.62 -4.67 10.71
N ARG A 138 -14.58 -4.39 9.84
CA ARG A 138 -14.46 -3.39 8.77
C ARG A 138 -14.07 -2.02 9.32
N LEU A 139 -14.82 -1.53 10.33
CA LEU A 139 -14.54 -0.22 10.95
C LEU A 139 -13.15 -0.14 11.59
N MET A 140 -12.73 -1.21 12.27
CA MET A 140 -11.42 -1.25 12.96
C MET A 140 -10.26 -1.47 11.98
N PHE A 141 -10.53 -2.08 10.82
CA PHE A 141 -9.52 -2.30 9.79
C PHE A 141 -9.25 -1.03 8.97
N GLY A 142 -10.28 -0.23 8.72
CA GLY A 142 -10.17 1.08 8.06
C GLY A 142 -9.94 1.07 6.55
N TYR A 143 -10.06 -0.09 5.89
CA TYR A 143 -9.89 -0.22 4.43
C TYR A 143 -11.20 -0.66 3.79
N ASP A 144 -12.09 0.29 3.56
CA ASP A 144 -13.44 0.02 3.02
C ASP A 144 -13.42 -0.59 1.61
N ALA A 145 -12.45 -0.22 0.78
CA ALA A 145 -12.35 -0.77 -0.57
C ALA A 145 -12.19 -2.29 -0.57
N GLU A 146 -11.39 -2.85 0.34
CA GLU A 146 -11.18 -4.29 0.48
C GLU A 146 -12.45 -5.01 0.90
N PHE A 147 -13.28 -4.39 1.73
CA PHE A 147 -14.53 -4.99 2.20
C PHE A 147 -15.68 -4.89 1.19
N PHE A 148 -15.80 -3.78 0.45
CA PHE A 148 -16.95 -3.52 -0.42
C PHE A 148 -16.71 -3.75 -1.90
N LYS A 149 -15.46 -3.64 -2.37
CA LYS A 149 -15.14 -3.69 -3.81
C LYS A 149 -14.43 -4.96 -4.22
N LEU A 150 -13.55 -5.49 -3.35
CA LEU A 150 -12.87 -6.74 -3.67
C LEU A 150 -13.77 -7.95 -3.37
N ASN A 151 -13.67 -8.96 -4.25
CA ASN A 151 -14.22 -10.27 -3.92
C ASN A 151 -13.41 -10.94 -2.81
N SER A 152 -14.06 -11.83 -2.07
CA SER A 152 -13.47 -12.47 -0.88
C SER A 152 -12.19 -13.22 -1.19
N TYR A 153 -12.11 -13.90 -2.34
CA TYR A 153 -10.92 -14.66 -2.72
C TYR A 153 -9.69 -13.76 -2.87
N SER A 154 -9.83 -12.67 -3.61
CA SER A 154 -8.74 -11.72 -3.85
C SER A 154 -8.33 -10.98 -2.58
N ALA A 155 -9.30 -10.52 -1.77
CA ALA A 155 -9.04 -9.84 -0.52
C ALA A 155 -8.31 -10.74 0.49
N LEU A 156 -8.73 -11.99 0.65
CA LEU A 156 -8.08 -12.95 1.55
C LEU A 156 -6.68 -13.32 1.08
N LYS A 157 -6.45 -13.42 -0.24
CA LYS A 157 -5.11 -13.65 -0.78
C LYS A 157 -4.17 -12.49 -0.48
N MET A 158 -4.63 -11.25 -0.67
CA MET A 158 -3.87 -10.05 -0.35
C MET A 158 -3.50 -10.00 1.14
N PHE A 159 -4.44 -10.32 2.02
CA PHE A 159 -4.16 -10.35 3.47
C PHE A 159 -3.17 -11.43 3.89
N ASP A 160 -3.19 -12.60 3.24
CA ASP A 160 -2.18 -13.64 3.46
C ASP A 160 -0.77 -13.16 3.10
N GLU A 161 -0.65 -12.42 2.00
CA GLU A 161 0.65 -11.95 1.50
C GLU A 161 1.19 -10.77 2.32
N ASP A 162 0.34 -9.83 2.72
CA ASP A 162 0.76 -8.54 3.28
C ASP A 162 0.60 -8.43 4.80
N LEU A 163 -0.43 -9.04 5.40
CA LEU A 163 -0.80 -8.75 6.78
C LEU A 163 -0.61 -9.90 7.75
N LEU A 164 -0.65 -11.15 7.28
CA LEU A 164 -0.55 -12.33 8.12
C LEU A 164 0.86 -12.88 8.22
N LYS A 165 1.78 -12.41 7.38
CA LYS A 165 3.20 -12.74 7.47
C LYS A 165 3.90 -11.84 8.48
N ASP A 166 4.92 -12.36 9.14
CA ASP A 166 5.76 -11.59 10.06
C ASP A 166 6.72 -10.68 9.26
N VAL A 167 6.20 -9.61 8.71
CA VAL A 167 6.96 -8.59 7.98
C VAL A 167 7.10 -7.32 8.81
N SER A 168 8.22 -6.65 8.65
CA SER A 168 8.41 -5.30 9.20
C SER A 168 7.97 -4.27 8.18
N TYR A 169 7.24 -3.24 8.64
CA TYR A 169 6.86 -2.08 7.86
C TYR A 169 7.68 -0.87 8.23
N TYR A 170 7.90 0.00 7.27
CA TYR A 170 8.70 1.22 7.40
C TYR A 170 7.99 2.40 6.74
N ILE A 171 8.23 3.58 7.27
CA ILE A 171 7.99 4.86 6.62
C ILE A 171 9.33 5.51 6.26
N LEU A 172 9.29 6.52 5.41
CA LEU A 172 10.46 7.32 5.07
C LEU A 172 10.36 8.67 5.81
N GLN A 173 11.32 8.96 6.67
CA GLN A 173 11.39 10.26 7.34
C GLN A 173 11.45 11.38 6.31
N GLY A 174 10.53 12.35 6.42
CA GLY A 174 10.38 13.44 5.45
C GLY A 174 9.59 13.09 4.20
N GLY A 175 9.02 11.86 4.11
CA GLY A 175 8.07 11.44 3.09
C GLY A 175 8.67 10.90 1.80
N PHE A 176 7.83 10.23 1.01
CA PHE A 176 8.26 9.53 -0.22
C PHE A 176 8.47 10.46 -1.44
N THR A 177 7.95 11.68 -1.40
CA THR A 177 8.23 12.65 -2.47
C THR A 177 9.72 12.91 -2.65
N GLN A 178 10.55 12.71 -1.60
CA GLN A 178 12.02 12.77 -1.74
C GLN A 178 12.56 11.81 -2.79
N LEU A 179 11.99 10.60 -2.93
CA LEU A 179 12.38 9.66 -3.97
C LEU A 179 11.98 10.15 -5.36
N ILE A 180 10.79 10.75 -5.48
CA ILE A 180 10.31 11.33 -6.73
C ILE A 180 11.26 12.43 -7.20
N ASN A 181 11.61 13.36 -6.31
CA ASN A 181 12.53 14.44 -6.60
C ASN A 181 13.91 13.92 -7.05
N LYS A 182 14.39 12.84 -6.42
CA LYS A 182 15.64 12.19 -6.85
C LYS A 182 15.55 11.53 -8.22
N LEU A 183 14.39 11.03 -8.60
CA LEU A 183 14.16 10.45 -9.93
C LEU A 183 13.95 11.52 -11.00
N GLU A 184 13.50 12.72 -10.63
CA GLU A 184 13.33 13.87 -11.52
C GLU A 184 14.66 14.54 -11.92
N GLU A 185 15.69 14.40 -11.08
CA GLU A 185 17.03 14.99 -11.33
C GLU A 185 17.74 14.36 -12.55
N PHE A 186 17.20 13.29 -13.14
CA PHE A 186 17.76 12.57 -14.30
C PHE A 186 16.94 12.76 -15.57
#